data_5e7b64640c53fa1bda2f4d5552e6698a
#
_entry.id   5e7b64640c53fa1bda2f4d5552e6698a
#
_cell.length_a   1.000
_cell.length_b   1.000
_cell.length_c   1.000
_cell.angle_alpha   90.00
_cell.angle_beta   90.00
_cell.angle_gamma   90.00
#
_symmetry.space_group_name_H-M   'P 1'
#
loop_
_entity.id
_entity.type
_entity.pdbx_description
1 polymer ?
#
loop_
_entity_poly.entity_id
_entity_poly.type
_entity_poly.pdbx_seq_one_letter_code
_entity_poly.pdbx_strand_id
1 'polypeptide(L)'
;MTKRTVRRIIKILILAAILFGIVAGIRACVAPSKENTPEITYSDIYDGFTTVPEPVLLCKAAVLMDYDTGAVLYTKNPDEIIPPASMTKLMTTYLLMEKIRSGELDMDQEVVVPPEADFERAPYRSSLMYIRAGQRIKVRDLLTGLMVTSGNDAAMAVAILVGGSRDACVEMMNQKARQLGFESFVFTDPAGYEASNQVNALEFCQFCRIYIQNFIDYLDVLTGAVDFRMGSRVINNSNDLLGRYPGVDGLKTGYIDESGYNISLTAERDGMRLVAVIMGIKAKDIMNAKLFRMEEGASLLSYGFHTFKSFLPVLPAPVSAPVFGCTADTVPVAIQGSEHLCLPYSQLYKLSWDITFTKGLKGAIAAGTPVGSCTVSLDGSPLAIYPLVAEEGTVRGSLWRRFTGSIKAMGQKPESLKFSLAFPR
;
A
#
# COMPACT_ATOMS: atom_id res chain seq x y z
N MET A 1 58.95 -2.69 28.36
CA MET A 1 57.52 -2.59 28.70
C MET A 1 57.19 -3.48 29.89
N THR A 2 56.60 -2.92 30.93
CA THR A 2 56.25 -3.72 32.12
C THR A 2 55.04 -4.63 31.84
N LYS A 3 54.99 -5.81 32.50
CA LYS A 3 53.86 -6.74 32.40
C LYS A 3 52.47 -6.05 32.62
N ARG A 4 52.46 -4.96 33.39
CA ARG A 4 51.24 -4.13 33.63
C ARG A 4 50.81 -3.33 32.40
N THR A 5 51.75 -2.80 31.61
CA THR A 5 51.51 -2.04 30.39
C THR A 5 50.95 -2.95 29.27
N VAL A 6 51.52 -4.15 29.13
CA VAL A 6 51.06 -5.15 28.15
C VAL A 6 49.61 -5.59 28.45
N ARG A 7 49.29 -5.85 29.74
CA ARG A 7 47.89 -6.20 30.12
C ARG A 7 46.90 -5.08 29.89
N ARG A 8 47.29 -3.78 30.03
CA ARG A 8 46.43 -2.66 29.72
C ARG A 8 46.16 -2.53 28.21
N ILE A 9 47.19 -2.69 27.39
CA ILE A 9 47.06 -2.66 25.92
C ILE A 9 46.15 -3.81 25.45
N ILE A 10 46.31 -5.01 25.95
CA ILE A 10 45.45 -6.16 25.59
C ILE A 10 43.98 -5.90 25.97
N LYS A 11 43.71 -5.32 27.15
CA LYS A 11 42.35 -4.98 27.56
C LYS A 11 41.72 -3.89 26.65
N ILE A 12 42.49 -2.93 26.24
CA ILE A 12 42.02 -1.86 25.31
C ILE A 12 41.70 -2.46 23.91
N LEU A 13 42.55 -3.36 23.41
CA LEU A 13 42.32 -4.02 22.12
C LEU A 13 41.11 -4.95 22.15
N ILE A 14 40.88 -5.66 23.26
CA ILE A 14 39.70 -6.51 23.45
C ILE A 14 38.44 -5.64 23.52
N LEU A 15 38.47 -4.51 24.24
CA LEU A 15 37.35 -3.57 24.33
C LEU A 15 37.02 -2.95 22.96
N ALA A 16 38.04 -2.58 22.19
CA ALA A 16 37.90 -2.07 20.85
C ALA A 16 37.30 -3.12 19.88
N ALA A 17 37.72 -4.37 19.99
CA ALA A 17 37.17 -5.47 19.19
C ALA A 17 35.71 -5.77 19.54
N ILE A 18 35.34 -5.70 20.83
CA ILE A 18 33.94 -5.84 21.27
C ILE A 18 33.09 -4.69 20.77
N LEU A 19 33.59 -3.44 20.88
CA LEU A 19 32.87 -2.25 20.35
C LEU A 19 32.69 -2.34 18.85
N PHE A 20 33.72 -2.77 18.10
CA PHE A 20 33.64 -2.96 16.67
C PHE A 20 32.64 -4.06 16.30
N GLY A 21 32.62 -5.18 17.06
CA GLY A 21 31.62 -6.24 16.89
C GLY A 21 30.18 -5.78 17.17
N ILE A 22 29.98 -4.94 18.18
CA ILE A 22 28.68 -4.36 18.50
C ILE A 22 28.25 -3.39 17.41
N VAL A 23 29.13 -2.51 16.93
CA VAL A 23 28.83 -1.55 15.84
C VAL A 23 28.56 -2.30 14.51
N ALA A 24 29.32 -3.36 14.22
CA ALA A 24 29.07 -4.21 13.05
C ALA A 24 27.76 -4.99 13.18
N GLY A 25 27.41 -5.49 14.39
CA GLY A 25 26.15 -6.14 14.68
C GLY A 25 24.95 -5.18 14.56
N ILE A 26 25.08 -3.97 15.08
CA ILE A 26 24.04 -2.92 14.92
C ILE A 26 23.88 -2.52 13.45
N ARG A 27 24.96 -2.41 12.67
CA ARG A 27 24.88 -2.16 11.23
C ARG A 27 24.23 -3.32 10.46
N ALA A 28 24.45 -4.56 10.87
CA ALA A 28 23.79 -5.71 10.26
C ALA A 28 22.29 -5.81 10.63
N CYS A 29 21.89 -5.32 11.83
CA CYS A 29 20.48 -5.25 12.25
C CYS A 29 19.73 -4.02 11.74
N VAL A 30 20.46 -2.98 11.25
CA VAL A 30 19.91 -1.72 10.69
C VAL A 30 20.15 -1.66 9.17
N ALA A 31 20.69 -2.71 8.57
CA ALA A 31 20.60 -2.82 7.11
C ALA A 31 19.09 -2.80 6.77
N PRO A 32 18.60 -1.80 6.01
CA PRO A 32 17.23 -1.86 5.54
C PRO A 32 17.08 -3.23 4.88
N SER A 33 16.04 -3.97 5.28
CA SER A 33 15.58 -5.07 4.46
C SER A 33 15.55 -4.52 3.05
N LYS A 34 16.21 -5.15 2.10
CA LYS A 34 15.96 -4.87 0.69
C LYS A 34 14.45 -5.08 0.56
N GLU A 35 13.68 -3.99 0.63
CA GLU A 35 12.33 -4.00 0.15
C GLU A 35 12.41 -4.71 -1.18
N ASN A 36 11.59 -5.73 -1.38
CA ASN A 36 11.43 -6.40 -2.66
C ASN A 36 10.83 -5.37 -3.61
N THR A 37 11.67 -4.44 -4.07
CA THR A 37 11.29 -3.47 -5.09
C THR A 37 11.01 -4.30 -6.33
N PRO A 38 9.78 -4.31 -6.85
CA PRO A 38 9.47 -5.10 -8.02
C PRO A 38 10.27 -4.55 -9.19
N GLU A 39 11.29 -5.28 -9.62
CA GLU A 39 12.06 -5.00 -10.84
C GLU A 39 11.33 -5.62 -12.02
N ILE A 40 11.31 -4.93 -13.16
CA ILE A 40 10.85 -5.53 -14.41
C ILE A 40 11.86 -6.60 -14.80
N THR A 41 11.44 -7.85 -14.74
CA THR A 41 12.24 -9.00 -15.14
C THR A 41 11.93 -9.42 -16.58
N TYR A 42 12.76 -10.28 -17.14
CA TYR A 42 12.52 -10.86 -18.47
C TYR A 42 11.21 -11.69 -18.50
N SER A 43 10.87 -12.36 -17.40
CA SER A 43 9.59 -13.06 -17.24
C SER A 43 8.40 -12.12 -17.29
N ASP A 44 8.47 -10.94 -16.68
CA ASP A 44 7.40 -9.95 -16.70
C ASP A 44 7.06 -9.51 -18.13
N ILE A 45 8.07 -9.38 -18.98
CA ILE A 45 7.90 -9.02 -20.39
C ILE A 45 7.30 -10.20 -21.18
N TYR A 46 7.68 -11.43 -20.83
CA TYR A 46 7.23 -12.64 -21.54
C TYR A 46 5.77 -12.99 -21.17
N ASP A 47 5.40 -12.87 -19.91
CA ASP A 47 4.04 -13.14 -19.43
C ASP A 47 3.00 -12.17 -20.02
N GLY A 48 3.42 -10.99 -20.46
CA GLY A 48 2.58 -9.99 -21.12
C GLY A 48 1.98 -10.39 -22.47
N PHE A 49 2.33 -11.58 -23.00
CA PHE A 49 1.67 -12.14 -24.19
C PHE A 49 0.41 -12.95 -23.90
N THR A 50 0.15 -13.28 -22.65
CA THR A 50 -1.10 -13.89 -22.23
C THR A 50 -2.13 -12.79 -21.98
N THR A 51 -2.90 -12.43 -23.00
CA THR A 51 -4.04 -11.52 -22.83
C THR A 51 -5.14 -12.22 -22.03
N VAL A 52 -5.33 -11.81 -20.80
CA VAL A 52 -6.51 -12.19 -20.02
C VAL A 52 -7.66 -11.28 -20.46
N PRO A 53 -8.80 -11.82 -20.91
CA PRO A 53 -9.93 -10.97 -21.30
C PRO A 53 -10.48 -10.22 -20.08
N GLU A 54 -11.02 -9.04 -20.33
CA GLU A 54 -11.74 -8.27 -19.31
C GLU A 54 -12.85 -9.13 -18.67
N PRO A 55 -12.97 -9.14 -17.32
CA PRO A 55 -13.96 -9.98 -16.66
C PRO A 55 -15.39 -9.48 -16.93
N VAL A 56 -16.30 -10.40 -17.21
CA VAL A 56 -17.74 -10.11 -17.29
C VAL A 56 -18.32 -10.30 -15.89
N LEU A 57 -18.59 -9.19 -15.20
CA LEU A 57 -19.14 -9.20 -13.85
C LEU A 57 -20.67 -9.01 -13.85
N LEU A 58 -21.37 -9.69 -12.94
CA LEU A 58 -22.83 -9.59 -12.77
C LEU A 58 -23.24 -8.47 -11.81
N CYS A 59 -22.31 -7.94 -11.02
CA CYS A 59 -22.55 -6.84 -10.09
C CYS A 59 -23.05 -5.58 -10.82
N LYS A 60 -23.64 -4.64 -10.09
CA LYS A 60 -24.06 -3.36 -10.64
C LYS A 60 -22.89 -2.44 -10.94
N ALA A 61 -21.96 -2.32 -9.99
CA ALA A 61 -20.79 -1.47 -10.12
C ALA A 61 -19.54 -2.18 -9.63
N ALA A 62 -18.40 -1.91 -10.29
CA ALA A 62 -17.10 -2.41 -9.86
C ALA A 62 -15.97 -1.47 -10.25
N VAL A 63 -14.92 -1.42 -9.43
CA VAL A 63 -13.66 -0.71 -9.70
C VAL A 63 -12.51 -1.58 -9.25
N LEU A 64 -11.45 -1.63 -10.07
CA LEU A 64 -10.14 -2.17 -9.71
C LEU A 64 -9.10 -1.07 -9.82
N MET A 65 -8.23 -0.96 -8.83
CA MET A 65 -7.21 0.08 -8.74
C MET A 65 -5.87 -0.52 -8.32
N ASP A 66 -4.80 -0.02 -8.91
CA ASP A 66 -3.45 -0.24 -8.41
C ASP A 66 -3.23 0.59 -7.13
N TYR A 67 -2.76 -0.05 -6.07
CA TYR A 67 -2.58 0.59 -4.78
C TYR A 67 -1.50 1.68 -4.80
N ASP A 68 -0.36 1.42 -5.43
CA ASP A 68 0.79 2.33 -5.38
C ASP A 68 0.52 3.62 -6.17
N THR A 69 0.07 3.49 -7.39
CA THR A 69 -0.15 4.64 -8.29
C THR A 69 -1.52 5.28 -8.14
N GLY A 70 -2.53 4.52 -7.66
CA GLY A 70 -3.93 4.93 -7.73
C GLY A 70 -4.53 4.83 -9.14
N ALA A 71 -3.83 4.21 -10.09
CA ALA A 71 -4.35 4.00 -11.44
C ALA A 71 -5.57 3.10 -11.43
N VAL A 72 -6.63 3.52 -12.10
CA VAL A 72 -7.86 2.74 -12.29
C VAL A 72 -7.65 1.76 -13.43
N LEU A 73 -7.71 0.46 -13.12
CA LEU A 73 -7.40 -0.63 -14.05
C LEU A 73 -8.64 -1.26 -14.69
N TYR A 74 -9.78 -1.16 -14.03
CA TYR A 74 -11.08 -1.62 -14.51
C TYR A 74 -12.19 -0.80 -13.90
N THR A 75 -13.25 -0.57 -14.68
CA THR A 75 -14.48 0.07 -14.19
C THR A 75 -15.73 -0.55 -14.80
N LYS A 76 -16.78 -0.64 -13.98
CA LYS A 76 -18.15 -0.90 -14.39
C LYS A 76 -19.07 0.01 -13.59
N ASN A 77 -19.81 0.91 -14.26
CA ASN A 77 -20.71 1.89 -13.63
C ASN A 77 -20.10 2.53 -12.36
N PRO A 78 -18.88 3.13 -12.44
CA PRO A 78 -18.11 3.53 -11.27
C PRO A 78 -18.80 4.61 -10.42
N ASP A 79 -19.66 5.42 -11.02
CA ASP A 79 -20.33 6.56 -10.40
C ASP A 79 -21.76 6.24 -9.90
N GLU A 80 -22.24 4.98 -10.09
CA GLU A 80 -23.55 4.58 -9.60
C GLU A 80 -23.62 4.63 -8.08
N ILE A 81 -24.61 5.38 -7.56
CA ILE A 81 -24.83 5.51 -6.11
C ILE A 81 -25.50 4.23 -5.59
N ILE A 82 -24.80 3.56 -4.69
CA ILE A 82 -25.25 2.29 -4.10
C ILE A 82 -25.03 2.32 -2.59
N PRO A 83 -26.01 1.86 -1.79
CA PRO A 83 -25.78 1.70 -0.35
C PRO A 83 -24.63 0.71 -0.07
N PRO A 84 -23.58 1.12 0.67
CA PRO A 84 -22.41 0.27 0.91
C PRO A 84 -22.69 -0.88 1.89
N ALA A 85 -23.83 -0.84 2.58
CA ALA A 85 -24.15 -1.74 3.67
C ALA A 85 -23.01 -1.77 4.72
N SER A 86 -22.66 -2.93 5.26
CA SER A 86 -21.59 -3.05 6.27
C SER A 86 -20.18 -2.65 5.82
N MET A 87 -19.96 -2.31 4.54
CA MET A 87 -18.68 -1.67 4.15
C MET A 87 -18.54 -0.26 4.77
N THR A 88 -19.64 0.37 5.17
CA THR A 88 -19.67 1.60 6.01
C THR A 88 -18.74 1.51 7.21
N LYS A 89 -18.59 0.32 7.82
CA LYS A 89 -17.76 0.10 9.02
C LYS A 89 -16.28 0.41 8.79
N LEU A 90 -15.81 0.46 7.54
CA LEU A 90 -14.47 0.96 7.23
C LEU A 90 -14.31 2.43 7.63
N MET A 91 -15.33 3.29 7.43
CA MET A 91 -15.28 4.68 7.88
C MET A 91 -15.36 4.78 9.41
N THR A 92 -16.19 3.99 10.04
CA THR A 92 -16.29 3.92 11.51
C THR A 92 -14.96 3.47 12.13
N THR A 93 -14.32 2.46 11.54
CA THR A 93 -13.01 1.98 11.94
C THR A 93 -11.92 3.02 11.66
N TYR A 94 -11.99 3.72 10.53
CA TYR A 94 -11.04 4.78 10.17
C TYR A 94 -10.98 5.86 11.26
N LEU A 95 -12.12 6.33 11.73
CA LEU A 95 -12.18 7.34 12.79
C LEU A 95 -11.60 6.84 14.13
N LEU A 96 -11.85 5.58 14.49
CA LEU A 96 -11.27 4.99 15.70
C LEU A 96 -9.75 4.84 15.57
N MET A 97 -9.27 4.40 14.41
CA MET A 97 -7.84 4.26 14.14
C MET A 97 -7.11 5.62 14.12
N GLU A 98 -7.76 6.70 13.70
CA GLU A 98 -7.19 8.05 13.84
C GLU A 98 -6.97 8.41 15.31
N LYS A 99 -7.93 8.11 16.20
CA LYS A 99 -7.77 8.34 17.66
C LYS A 99 -6.66 7.48 18.28
N ILE A 100 -6.46 6.27 17.78
CA ILE A 100 -5.36 5.41 18.20
C ILE A 100 -4.01 6.00 17.71
N ARG A 101 -3.92 6.44 16.48
CA ARG A 101 -2.71 7.08 15.94
C ARG A 101 -2.36 8.40 16.62
N SER A 102 -3.34 9.18 17.02
CA SER A 102 -3.11 10.43 17.78
C SER A 102 -2.71 10.19 19.24
N GLY A 103 -2.83 8.95 19.73
CA GLY A 103 -2.57 8.59 21.13
C GLY A 103 -3.73 8.95 22.09
N GLU A 104 -4.90 9.35 21.57
CA GLU A 104 -6.10 9.55 22.39
C GLU A 104 -6.65 8.25 22.93
N LEU A 105 -6.45 7.15 22.20
CA LEU A 105 -6.83 5.79 22.59
C LEU A 105 -5.66 4.83 22.40
N ASP A 106 -5.66 3.74 23.19
CA ASP A 106 -4.69 2.67 23.07
C ASP A 106 -5.40 1.35 22.71
N MET A 107 -4.77 0.54 21.87
CA MET A 107 -5.30 -0.77 21.45
C MET A 107 -5.54 -1.71 22.62
N ASP A 108 -4.71 -1.65 23.67
CA ASP A 108 -4.82 -2.49 24.86
C ASP A 108 -5.70 -1.87 25.96
N GLN A 109 -6.16 -0.62 25.76
CA GLN A 109 -7.07 0.04 26.68
C GLN A 109 -8.38 -0.73 26.75
N GLU A 110 -8.88 -0.95 27.98
CA GLU A 110 -10.21 -1.47 28.21
C GLU A 110 -11.25 -0.34 28.20
N VAL A 111 -12.33 -0.56 27.48
CA VAL A 111 -13.49 0.32 27.43
C VAL A 111 -14.73 -0.43 27.93
N VAL A 112 -15.71 0.33 28.42
CA VAL A 112 -16.98 -0.23 28.88
C VAL A 112 -18.00 -0.11 27.76
N VAL A 113 -18.64 -1.23 27.40
CA VAL A 113 -19.70 -1.27 26.38
C VAL A 113 -20.90 -0.44 26.88
N PRO A 114 -21.31 0.61 26.12
CA PRO A 114 -22.42 1.45 26.50
C PRO A 114 -23.77 0.70 26.33
N PRO A 115 -24.82 1.12 27.05
CA PRO A 115 -26.15 0.48 27.00
C PRO A 115 -26.75 0.41 25.58
N GLU A 116 -26.46 1.40 24.72
CA GLU A 116 -26.97 1.50 23.36
C GLU A 116 -26.32 0.45 22.42
N ALA A 117 -25.15 -0.07 22.80
CA ALA A 117 -24.42 -1.09 22.06
C ALA A 117 -24.66 -2.52 22.56
N ASP A 118 -25.63 -2.72 23.50
CA ASP A 118 -26.02 -4.08 23.88
C ASP A 118 -26.57 -4.83 22.66
N PHE A 119 -26.09 -6.05 22.44
CA PHE A 119 -26.48 -6.80 21.23
C PHE A 119 -28.00 -7.07 21.16
N GLU A 120 -28.71 -7.10 22.30
CA GLU A 120 -30.16 -7.27 22.34
C GLU A 120 -30.92 -6.05 21.81
N ARG A 121 -30.27 -4.89 21.70
CA ARG A 121 -30.81 -3.66 21.10
C ARG A 121 -30.52 -3.52 19.61
N ALA A 122 -29.68 -4.39 19.06
CA ALA A 122 -29.38 -4.33 17.64
C ALA A 122 -30.63 -4.63 16.79
N PRO A 123 -30.74 -4.01 15.59
CA PRO A 123 -31.87 -4.26 14.69
C PRO A 123 -32.01 -5.75 14.35
N TYR A 124 -33.22 -6.17 14.02
CA TYR A 124 -33.51 -7.54 13.61
C TYR A 124 -32.64 -7.97 12.40
N ARG A 125 -32.14 -9.22 12.42
CA ARG A 125 -31.22 -9.78 11.41
C ARG A 125 -29.84 -9.09 11.33
N SER A 126 -29.44 -8.36 12.37
CA SER A 126 -28.08 -7.79 12.45
C SER A 126 -27.02 -8.86 12.54
N SER A 127 -25.86 -8.61 11.90
CA SER A 127 -24.61 -9.28 12.27
C SER A 127 -24.18 -8.77 13.65
N LEU A 128 -23.71 -9.65 14.53
CA LEU A 128 -23.45 -9.34 15.93
C LEU A 128 -22.09 -9.87 16.38
N MET A 129 -21.41 -9.10 17.20
CA MET A 129 -20.29 -9.52 18.02
C MET A 129 -20.76 -10.14 19.33
N TYR A 130 -22.02 -9.87 19.74
CA TYR A 130 -22.68 -10.30 20.98
C TYR A 130 -22.09 -9.67 22.23
N ILE A 131 -21.73 -8.39 22.19
CA ILE A 131 -21.30 -7.63 23.35
C ILE A 131 -22.50 -7.19 24.20
N ARG A 132 -22.28 -7.08 25.53
CA ARG A 132 -23.30 -6.68 26.48
C ARG A 132 -22.99 -5.36 27.14
N ALA A 133 -24.04 -4.60 27.46
CA ALA A 133 -23.92 -3.37 28.24
C ALA A 133 -23.16 -3.62 29.55
N GLY A 134 -22.22 -2.73 29.88
CA GLY A 134 -21.36 -2.85 31.06
C GLY A 134 -20.18 -3.83 30.93
N GLN A 135 -20.09 -4.60 29.87
CA GLN A 135 -18.96 -5.47 29.60
C GLN A 135 -17.69 -4.62 29.39
N ARG A 136 -16.56 -5.05 29.98
CA ARG A 136 -15.24 -4.48 29.68
C ARG A 136 -14.61 -5.24 28.53
N ILE A 137 -14.11 -4.51 27.55
CA ILE A 137 -13.50 -5.09 26.35
C ILE A 137 -12.32 -4.23 25.93
N LYS A 138 -11.25 -4.85 25.43
CA LYS A 138 -10.12 -4.11 24.84
C LYS A 138 -10.51 -3.49 23.51
N VAL A 139 -9.97 -2.32 23.22
CA VAL A 139 -10.18 -1.61 21.94
C VAL A 139 -9.82 -2.50 20.75
N ARG A 140 -8.70 -3.25 20.81
CA ARG A 140 -8.30 -4.19 19.75
C ARG A 140 -9.33 -5.29 19.50
N ASP A 141 -9.92 -5.86 20.57
CA ASP A 141 -10.90 -6.93 20.44
C ASP A 141 -12.21 -6.38 19.85
N LEU A 142 -12.59 -5.16 20.27
CA LEU A 142 -13.74 -4.46 19.71
C LEU A 142 -13.56 -4.18 18.22
N LEU A 143 -12.37 -3.71 17.79
CA LEU A 143 -12.03 -3.49 16.40
C LEU A 143 -12.05 -4.78 15.58
N THR A 144 -11.32 -5.81 16.04
CA THR A 144 -11.27 -7.11 15.34
C THR A 144 -12.66 -7.72 15.24
N GLY A 145 -13.41 -7.71 16.33
CA GLY A 145 -14.79 -8.18 16.36
C GLY A 145 -15.68 -7.42 15.37
N LEU A 146 -15.62 -6.09 15.36
CA LEU A 146 -16.36 -5.26 14.42
C LEU A 146 -16.07 -5.64 12.97
N MET A 147 -14.80 -5.83 12.62
CA MET A 147 -14.40 -6.08 11.23
C MET A 147 -14.70 -7.51 10.78
N VAL A 148 -14.39 -8.51 11.62
CA VAL A 148 -14.57 -9.93 11.31
C VAL A 148 -16.03 -10.35 11.38
N THR A 149 -16.71 -10.03 12.51
CA THR A 149 -18.14 -10.42 12.70
C THR A 149 -19.10 -9.51 11.98
N SER A 150 -18.61 -8.34 11.53
CA SER A 150 -19.46 -7.27 10.99
C SER A 150 -20.52 -6.77 12.00
N GLY A 151 -20.21 -6.84 13.30
CA GLY A 151 -21.15 -6.57 14.40
C GLY A 151 -21.74 -5.17 14.38
N ASN A 152 -23.07 -5.04 14.32
CA ASN A 152 -23.75 -3.75 14.41
C ASN A 152 -23.71 -3.22 15.86
N ASP A 153 -23.71 -4.10 16.84
CA ASP A 153 -23.48 -3.82 18.26
C ASP A 153 -22.07 -3.23 18.47
N ALA A 154 -21.05 -3.85 17.90
CA ALA A 154 -19.68 -3.35 17.94
C ALA A 154 -19.53 -1.98 17.22
N ALA A 155 -20.22 -1.78 16.09
CA ALA A 155 -20.21 -0.51 15.38
C ALA A 155 -20.83 0.62 16.22
N MET A 156 -21.90 0.33 16.96
CA MET A 156 -22.52 1.27 17.89
C MET A 156 -21.58 1.60 19.06
N ALA A 157 -20.90 0.59 19.63
CA ALA A 157 -19.91 0.82 20.69
C ALA A 157 -18.77 1.71 20.23
N VAL A 158 -18.23 1.45 19.04
CA VAL A 158 -17.19 2.28 18.43
C VAL A 158 -17.70 3.70 18.15
N ALA A 159 -18.89 3.85 17.63
CA ALA A 159 -19.47 5.17 17.34
C ALA A 159 -19.58 6.03 18.61
N ILE A 160 -20.02 5.46 19.71
CA ILE A 160 -20.11 6.15 20.99
C ILE A 160 -18.72 6.43 21.57
N LEU A 161 -17.79 5.49 21.45
CA LEU A 161 -16.40 5.68 21.91
C LEU A 161 -15.71 6.84 21.17
N VAL A 162 -15.94 6.96 19.87
CA VAL A 162 -15.30 7.97 19.01
C VAL A 162 -15.98 9.32 19.10
N GLY A 163 -17.31 9.35 19.02
CA GLY A 163 -18.11 10.58 18.90
C GLY A 163 -18.83 10.98 20.18
N GLY A 164 -18.88 10.13 21.22
CA GLY A 164 -19.70 10.34 22.42
C GLY A 164 -21.18 10.00 22.21
N SER A 165 -21.65 9.94 20.97
CA SER A 165 -22.99 9.48 20.58
C SER A 165 -22.97 8.94 19.14
N ARG A 166 -24.04 8.18 18.77
CA ARG A 166 -24.28 7.73 17.40
C ARG A 166 -24.25 8.91 16.40
N ASP A 167 -25.05 9.92 16.68
CA ASP A 167 -25.26 11.03 15.75
C ASP A 167 -24.01 11.91 15.60
N ALA A 168 -23.27 12.14 16.68
CA ALA A 168 -21.99 12.84 16.60
C ALA A 168 -20.96 12.05 15.78
N CYS A 169 -20.92 10.72 15.93
CA CYS A 169 -20.05 9.90 15.08
C CYS A 169 -20.44 9.97 13.60
N VAL A 170 -21.74 9.91 13.28
CA VAL A 170 -22.25 10.07 11.91
C VAL A 170 -21.83 11.42 11.31
N GLU A 171 -21.92 12.50 12.08
CA GLU A 171 -21.44 13.81 11.61
C GLU A 171 -19.91 13.79 11.37
N MET A 172 -19.13 13.15 12.27
CA MET A 172 -17.69 12.96 12.05
C MET A 172 -17.38 12.14 10.80
N MET A 173 -18.16 11.08 10.49
CA MET A 173 -18.02 10.30 9.26
C MET A 173 -18.24 11.17 8.01
N ASN A 174 -19.31 11.95 7.98
CA ASN A 174 -19.60 12.86 6.87
C ASN A 174 -18.54 13.98 6.75
N GLN A 175 -18.10 14.53 7.89
CA GLN A 175 -17.02 15.51 7.89
C GLN A 175 -15.71 14.92 7.34
N LYS A 176 -15.37 13.68 7.75
CA LYS A 176 -14.18 12.98 7.25
C LYS A 176 -14.28 12.72 5.75
N ALA A 177 -15.43 12.30 5.25
CA ALA A 177 -15.66 12.10 3.82
C ALA A 177 -15.39 13.39 3.02
N ARG A 178 -15.94 14.52 3.48
CA ARG A 178 -15.67 15.84 2.88
C ARG A 178 -14.20 16.24 2.94
N GLN A 179 -13.51 15.99 4.08
CA GLN A 179 -12.06 16.27 4.23
C GLN A 179 -11.21 15.45 3.26
N LEU A 180 -11.62 14.22 2.96
CA LEU A 180 -10.95 13.33 2.01
C LEU A 180 -11.34 13.62 0.55
N GLY A 181 -12.29 14.55 0.30
CA GLY A 181 -12.73 14.96 -1.04
C GLY A 181 -13.79 14.06 -1.67
N PHE A 182 -14.51 13.23 -0.89
CA PHE A 182 -15.55 12.35 -1.40
C PHE A 182 -16.92 13.04 -1.40
N GLU A 183 -17.47 13.27 -2.60
CA GLU A 183 -18.74 13.96 -2.78
C GLU A 183 -19.95 13.02 -2.74
N SER A 184 -19.74 11.75 -3.13
CA SER A 184 -20.81 10.75 -3.15
C SER A 184 -21.14 10.15 -1.78
N PHE A 185 -20.28 10.37 -0.77
CA PHE A 185 -20.43 9.76 0.53
C PHE A 185 -21.46 10.48 1.39
N VAL A 186 -22.49 9.74 1.75
CA VAL A 186 -23.51 10.16 2.72
C VAL A 186 -23.67 9.06 3.75
N PHE A 187 -23.46 9.39 5.03
CA PHE A 187 -23.65 8.46 6.14
C PHE A 187 -24.80 8.95 7.04
N THR A 188 -25.66 8.02 7.43
CA THR A 188 -26.78 8.23 8.35
C THR A 188 -26.73 7.26 9.53
N ASP A 189 -25.92 6.19 9.40
CA ASP A 189 -25.65 5.27 10.50
C ASP A 189 -24.19 4.74 10.43
N PRO A 190 -23.58 4.36 11.59
CA PRO A 190 -22.18 3.93 11.63
C PRO A 190 -21.96 2.47 11.24
N ALA A 191 -23.01 1.69 11.05
CA ALA A 191 -22.95 0.25 10.80
C ALA A 191 -23.25 -0.13 9.34
N GLY A 192 -23.93 0.76 8.59
CA GLY A 192 -24.43 0.47 7.24
C GLY A 192 -25.62 -0.46 7.26
N TYR A 193 -26.46 -0.35 8.28
CA TYR A 193 -27.71 -1.08 8.36
C TYR A 193 -28.82 -0.41 7.53
N GLU A 194 -28.78 0.92 7.44
CA GLU A 194 -29.77 1.71 6.72
C GLU A 194 -29.37 1.88 5.25
N ALA A 195 -30.35 1.79 4.33
CA ALA A 195 -30.14 2.01 2.91
C ALA A 195 -29.84 3.48 2.55
N SER A 196 -30.02 4.40 3.49
CA SER A 196 -29.72 5.81 3.36
C SER A 196 -28.23 6.16 3.37
N ASN A 197 -27.35 5.25 3.82
CA ASN A 197 -25.93 5.36 3.57
C ASN A 197 -25.67 5.20 2.06
N GLN A 198 -24.92 6.11 1.46
CA GLN A 198 -24.70 6.15 0.01
C GLN A 198 -23.23 6.38 -0.32
N VAL A 199 -22.73 5.70 -1.34
CA VAL A 199 -21.41 5.89 -1.93
C VAL A 199 -21.45 5.49 -3.41
N ASN A 200 -20.45 5.88 -4.19
CA ASN A 200 -20.18 5.25 -5.47
C ASN A 200 -18.94 4.32 -5.39
N ALA A 201 -18.78 3.43 -6.36
CA ALA A 201 -17.72 2.43 -6.34
C ALA A 201 -16.34 3.05 -6.54
N LEU A 202 -16.20 4.11 -7.33
CA LEU A 202 -14.92 4.77 -7.60
C LEU A 202 -14.36 5.44 -6.34
N GLU A 203 -15.14 6.33 -5.73
CA GLU A 203 -14.71 7.02 -4.51
C GLU A 203 -14.51 6.04 -3.36
N PHE A 204 -15.34 4.97 -3.29
CA PHE A 204 -15.16 3.96 -2.26
C PHE A 204 -13.88 3.16 -2.45
N CYS A 205 -13.46 2.88 -3.69
CA CYS A 205 -12.17 2.25 -3.99
C CYS A 205 -10.99 3.17 -3.61
N GLN A 206 -11.09 4.46 -3.91
CA GLN A 206 -10.13 5.48 -3.49
C GLN A 206 -10.05 5.57 -1.95
N PHE A 207 -11.18 5.54 -1.27
CA PHE A 207 -11.25 5.49 0.19
C PHE A 207 -10.57 4.23 0.76
N CYS A 208 -10.84 3.06 0.17
CA CYS A 208 -10.16 1.81 0.54
C CYS A 208 -8.64 1.93 0.39
N ARG A 209 -8.16 2.56 -0.70
CA ARG A 209 -6.73 2.83 -0.90
C ARG A 209 -6.16 3.72 0.22
N ILE A 210 -6.83 4.82 0.55
CA ILE A 210 -6.43 5.72 1.64
C ILE A 210 -6.45 4.98 2.99
N TYR A 211 -7.46 4.12 3.22
CA TYR A 211 -7.55 3.30 4.43
C TYR A 211 -6.33 2.39 4.58
N ILE A 212 -5.94 1.70 3.50
CA ILE A 212 -4.76 0.84 3.49
C ILE A 212 -3.48 1.65 3.71
N GLN A 213 -3.30 2.79 3.01
CA GLN A 213 -2.14 3.66 3.17
C GLN A 213 -1.94 4.15 4.61
N ASN A 214 -3.04 4.41 5.31
CA ASN A 214 -2.99 4.86 6.69
C ASN A 214 -2.79 3.74 7.71
N PHE A 215 -3.24 2.51 7.42
CA PHE A 215 -3.36 1.44 8.41
C PHE A 215 -2.82 0.09 7.92
N ILE A 216 -1.88 0.10 6.97
CA ILE A 216 -1.32 -1.13 6.36
C ILE A 216 -0.72 -2.08 7.40
N ASP A 217 -0.04 -1.55 8.43
CA ASP A 217 0.57 -2.34 9.51
C ASP A 217 -0.47 -3.06 10.42
N TYR A 218 -1.74 -2.73 10.27
CA TYR A 218 -2.84 -3.28 11.07
C TYR A 218 -3.79 -4.16 10.27
N LEU A 219 -3.58 -4.34 8.95
CA LEU A 219 -4.51 -5.09 8.10
C LEU A 219 -4.75 -6.51 8.62
N ASP A 220 -3.71 -7.23 9.04
CA ASP A 220 -3.82 -8.59 9.58
C ASP A 220 -4.77 -8.69 10.77
N VAL A 221 -4.77 -7.68 11.64
CA VAL A 221 -5.62 -7.63 12.84
C VAL A 221 -7.03 -7.14 12.50
N LEU A 222 -7.13 -6.17 11.58
CA LEU A 222 -8.40 -5.51 11.25
C LEU A 222 -9.23 -6.31 10.24
N THR A 223 -8.64 -6.67 9.12
CA THR A 223 -9.38 -7.18 7.95
C THR A 223 -8.93 -8.55 7.46
N GLY A 224 -7.67 -8.92 7.72
CA GLY A 224 -7.06 -10.19 7.31
C GLY A 224 -7.39 -11.37 8.21
N ALA A 225 -7.90 -11.14 9.43
CA ALA A 225 -8.25 -12.22 10.34
C ALA A 225 -9.38 -13.10 9.78
N VAL A 226 -9.15 -14.41 9.68
CA VAL A 226 -10.12 -15.36 9.13
C VAL A 226 -11.26 -15.69 10.09
N ASP A 227 -11.03 -15.58 11.40
CA ASP A 227 -12.04 -15.74 12.44
C ASP A 227 -11.79 -14.79 13.62
N PHE A 228 -12.82 -14.63 14.44
CA PHE A 228 -12.77 -13.93 15.72
C PHE A 228 -13.35 -14.80 16.82
N ARG A 229 -12.67 -14.85 17.98
CA ARG A 229 -13.08 -15.64 19.14
C ARG A 229 -13.50 -14.75 20.28
N MET A 230 -14.72 -14.97 20.76
CA MET A 230 -15.24 -14.32 21.94
C MET A 230 -15.82 -15.34 22.92
N GLY A 231 -15.06 -15.63 23.97
CA GLY A 231 -15.37 -16.74 24.88
C GLY A 231 -15.34 -18.08 24.13
N SER A 232 -16.44 -18.84 24.19
CA SER A 232 -16.61 -20.10 23.47
C SER A 232 -17.08 -19.93 22.01
N ARG A 233 -17.43 -18.72 21.58
CA ARG A 233 -17.93 -18.46 20.21
C ARG A 233 -16.77 -18.21 19.27
N VAL A 234 -16.82 -18.86 18.11
CA VAL A 234 -15.94 -18.60 16.97
C VAL A 234 -16.81 -18.11 15.82
N ILE A 235 -16.50 -16.93 15.29
CA ILE A 235 -17.25 -16.33 14.18
C ILE A 235 -16.27 -16.13 13.04
N ASN A 236 -16.56 -16.74 11.90
CA ASN A 236 -15.73 -16.63 10.71
C ASN A 236 -15.91 -15.28 10.01
N ASN A 237 -14.84 -14.78 9.41
CA ASN A 237 -14.92 -13.60 8.56
C ASN A 237 -15.85 -13.89 7.37
N SER A 238 -16.64 -12.88 7.01
CA SER A 238 -17.57 -12.98 5.88
C SER A 238 -16.89 -12.79 4.51
N ASN A 239 -15.60 -12.43 4.48
CA ASN A 239 -14.78 -12.41 3.29
C ASN A 239 -14.24 -13.82 3.01
N ASP A 240 -14.97 -14.57 2.19
CA ASP A 240 -14.64 -15.97 1.89
C ASP A 240 -13.37 -16.13 0.99
N LEU A 241 -12.75 -15.04 0.52
CA LEU A 241 -11.48 -15.08 -0.23
C LEU A 241 -10.25 -15.11 0.68
N LEU A 242 -10.38 -14.74 1.96
CA LEU A 242 -9.28 -14.86 2.93
C LEU A 242 -8.82 -16.31 3.07
N GLY A 243 -7.51 -16.52 2.90
CA GLY A 243 -6.91 -17.84 2.94
C GLY A 243 -7.25 -18.78 1.76
N ARG A 244 -8.05 -18.31 0.78
CA ARG A 244 -8.42 -19.09 -0.42
C ARG A 244 -7.89 -18.49 -1.71
N TYR A 245 -7.89 -17.17 -1.83
CA TYR A 245 -7.26 -16.49 -2.95
C TYR A 245 -5.90 -15.94 -2.51
N PRO A 246 -4.79 -16.31 -3.19
CA PRO A 246 -3.46 -15.89 -2.78
C PRO A 246 -3.31 -14.37 -2.70
N GLY A 247 -2.75 -13.90 -1.57
CA GLY A 247 -2.47 -12.49 -1.34
C GLY A 247 -3.63 -11.67 -0.78
N VAL A 248 -4.87 -12.19 -0.71
CA VAL A 248 -6.00 -11.44 -0.12
C VAL A 248 -5.81 -11.30 1.39
N ASP A 249 -5.81 -10.05 1.88
CA ASP A 249 -5.65 -9.66 3.29
C ASP A 249 -6.72 -8.66 3.77
N GLY A 250 -7.77 -8.46 2.99
CA GLY A 250 -8.89 -7.57 3.35
C GLY A 250 -9.92 -7.41 2.24
N LEU A 251 -10.89 -6.48 2.34
CA LEU A 251 -11.16 -5.55 3.43
C LEU A 251 -12.50 -5.89 4.13
N LYS A 252 -13.64 -5.64 3.46
CA LYS A 252 -14.96 -5.73 4.10
C LYS A 252 -16.05 -6.15 3.14
N THR A 253 -16.99 -6.96 3.63
CA THR A 253 -18.23 -7.32 2.93
C THR A 253 -19.41 -6.50 3.45
N GLY A 254 -20.45 -6.36 2.62
CA GLY A 254 -21.70 -5.72 2.98
C GLY A 254 -22.91 -6.40 2.35
N TYR A 255 -24.03 -6.39 3.02
CA TYR A 255 -25.33 -6.83 2.50
C TYR A 255 -26.48 -6.11 3.20
N ILE A 256 -27.38 -5.59 2.39
CA ILE A 256 -28.76 -5.24 2.74
C ILE A 256 -29.65 -5.60 1.55
N ASP A 257 -30.94 -5.75 1.76
CA ASP A 257 -31.87 -6.18 0.70
C ASP A 257 -31.91 -5.18 -0.47
N GLU A 258 -31.74 -3.89 -0.23
CA GLU A 258 -31.78 -2.82 -1.21
C GLU A 258 -30.56 -2.83 -2.16
N SER A 259 -29.36 -2.94 -1.61
CA SER A 259 -28.14 -2.95 -2.44
C SER A 259 -27.76 -4.34 -2.96
N GLY A 260 -28.14 -5.40 -2.28
CA GLY A 260 -27.59 -6.75 -2.52
C GLY A 260 -26.22 -6.92 -1.83
N TYR A 261 -25.38 -7.76 -2.40
CA TYR A 261 -24.08 -8.11 -1.83
C TYR A 261 -22.98 -7.22 -2.37
N ASN A 262 -22.17 -6.70 -1.46
CA ASN A 262 -21.04 -5.83 -1.74
C ASN A 262 -19.76 -6.42 -1.14
N ILE A 263 -18.62 -6.11 -1.74
CA ILE A 263 -17.30 -6.44 -1.18
C ILE A 263 -16.26 -5.41 -1.60
N SER A 264 -15.44 -5.00 -0.67
CA SER A 264 -14.16 -4.36 -0.93
C SER A 264 -13.04 -5.36 -0.62
N LEU A 265 -12.04 -5.41 -1.49
CA LEU A 265 -10.93 -6.35 -1.44
C LEU A 265 -9.60 -5.60 -1.53
N THR A 266 -8.58 -6.17 -0.92
CA THR A 266 -7.18 -5.88 -1.22
C THR A 266 -6.40 -7.18 -1.27
N ALA A 267 -5.43 -7.23 -2.18
CA ALA A 267 -4.56 -8.39 -2.33
C ALA A 267 -3.17 -7.93 -2.78
N GLU A 268 -2.13 -8.61 -2.29
CA GLU A 268 -0.75 -8.33 -2.68
C GLU A 268 -0.08 -9.58 -3.23
N ARG A 269 0.59 -9.45 -4.37
CA ARG A 269 1.40 -10.48 -5.00
C ARG A 269 2.61 -9.87 -5.70
N ASP A 270 3.76 -10.48 -5.51
CA ASP A 270 5.00 -10.12 -6.22
C ASP A 270 5.30 -8.61 -6.21
N GLY A 271 5.03 -7.98 -5.05
CA GLY A 271 5.24 -6.56 -4.82
C GLY A 271 4.24 -5.62 -5.51
N MET A 272 3.15 -6.14 -6.06
CA MET A 272 2.01 -5.37 -6.56
C MET A 272 0.81 -5.57 -5.65
N ARG A 273 0.21 -4.48 -5.15
CA ARG A 273 -1.03 -4.51 -4.39
C ARG A 273 -2.19 -3.94 -5.21
N LEU A 274 -3.30 -4.65 -5.19
CA LEU A 274 -4.55 -4.24 -5.82
C LEU A 274 -5.62 -3.90 -4.78
N VAL A 275 -6.49 -2.96 -5.12
CA VAL A 275 -7.70 -2.62 -4.38
C VAL A 275 -8.89 -2.80 -5.32
N ALA A 276 -9.91 -3.55 -4.88
CA ALA A 276 -11.11 -3.79 -5.68
C ALA A 276 -12.37 -3.52 -4.86
N VAL A 277 -13.36 -2.92 -5.51
CA VAL A 277 -14.70 -2.71 -4.96
C VAL A 277 -15.73 -3.27 -5.94
N ILE A 278 -16.62 -4.10 -5.44
CA ILE A 278 -17.70 -4.73 -6.20
C ILE A 278 -18.99 -4.51 -5.43
N MET A 279 -20.00 -3.93 -6.09
CA MET A 279 -21.24 -3.53 -5.44
C MET A 279 -22.47 -3.99 -6.22
N GLY A 280 -23.52 -4.34 -5.49
CA GLY A 280 -24.81 -4.61 -6.07
C GLY A 280 -24.95 -6.00 -6.71
N ILE A 281 -24.26 -7.02 -6.21
CA ILE A 281 -24.48 -8.41 -6.66
C ILE A 281 -25.86 -8.86 -6.20
N LYS A 282 -26.68 -9.34 -7.14
CA LYS A 282 -27.98 -9.94 -6.86
C LYS A 282 -27.89 -11.47 -6.98
N ALA A 283 -28.44 -12.16 -5.99
CA ALA A 283 -28.49 -13.60 -5.96
C ALA A 283 -29.83 -14.09 -5.39
N LYS A 284 -30.23 -15.31 -5.75
CA LYS A 284 -31.50 -15.89 -5.30
C LYS A 284 -31.48 -16.28 -3.81
N ASP A 285 -30.31 -16.63 -3.31
CA ASP A 285 -30.08 -17.05 -1.93
C ASP A 285 -28.67 -16.70 -1.46
N ILE A 286 -28.41 -16.85 -0.17
CA ILE A 286 -27.13 -16.50 0.48
C ILE A 286 -25.98 -17.35 -0.06
N MET A 287 -26.20 -18.63 -0.42
CA MET A 287 -25.13 -19.52 -0.89
C MET A 287 -24.64 -19.07 -2.27
N ASN A 288 -25.57 -18.83 -3.20
CA ASN A 288 -25.24 -18.27 -4.51
C ASN A 288 -24.59 -16.90 -4.42
N ALA A 289 -25.06 -16.06 -3.49
CA ALA A 289 -24.47 -14.74 -3.25
C ALA A 289 -23.00 -14.81 -2.80
N LYS A 290 -22.69 -15.72 -1.86
CA LYS A 290 -21.31 -15.94 -1.43
C LYS A 290 -20.44 -16.44 -2.58
N LEU A 291 -20.95 -17.38 -3.38
CA LEU A 291 -20.25 -17.91 -4.54
C LEU A 291 -19.94 -16.80 -5.55
N PHE A 292 -20.96 -16.05 -5.99
CA PHE A 292 -20.76 -14.95 -6.97
C PHE A 292 -19.82 -13.90 -6.46
N ARG A 293 -19.89 -13.52 -5.17
CA ARG A 293 -18.97 -12.56 -4.57
C ARG A 293 -17.53 -13.05 -4.61
N MET A 294 -17.29 -14.35 -4.35
CA MET A 294 -15.97 -14.97 -4.48
C MET A 294 -15.50 -15.02 -5.94
N GLU A 295 -16.35 -15.46 -6.84
CA GLU A 295 -16.01 -15.61 -8.27
C GLU A 295 -15.70 -14.25 -8.91
N GLU A 296 -16.54 -13.23 -8.70
CA GLU A 296 -16.32 -11.89 -9.23
C GLU A 296 -15.09 -11.24 -8.62
N GLY A 297 -14.88 -11.39 -7.29
CA GLY A 297 -13.71 -10.88 -6.62
C GLY A 297 -12.41 -11.49 -7.12
N ALA A 298 -12.38 -12.83 -7.22
CA ALA A 298 -11.24 -13.57 -7.74
C ALA A 298 -10.95 -13.25 -9.22
N SER A 299 -12.01 -13.14 -10.03
CA SER A 299 -11.90 -12.78 -11.46
C SER A 299 -11.32 -11.40 -11.65
N LEU A 300 -11.81 -10.39 -10.90
CA LEU A 300 -11.36 -9.02 -11.01
C LEU A 300 -9.90 -8.86 -10.54
N LEU A 301 -9.53 -9.47 -9.41
CA LEU A 301 -8.15 -9.48 -8.93
C LEU A 301 -7.21 -10.22 -9.90
N SER A 302 -7.66 -11.37 -10.44
CA SER A 302 -6.86 -12.13 -11.42
C SER A 302 -6.64 -11.34 -12.69
N TYR A 303 -7.65 -10.61 -13.19
CA TYR A 303 -7.49 -9.70 -14.32
C TYR A 303 -6.40 -8.66 -14.05
N GLY A 304 -6.41 -8.02 -12.87
CA GLY A 304 -5.40 -7.05 -12.50
C GLY A 304 -3.99 -7.62 -12.48
N PHE A 305 -3.78 -8.71 -11.73
CA PHE A 305 -2.46 -9.33 -11.60
C PHE A 305 -1.90 -9.95 -12.89
N HIS A 306 -2.75 -10.43 -13.80
CA HIS A 306 -2.30 -10.99 -15.07
C HIS A 306 -2.18 -9.96 -16.19
N THR A 307 -2.83 -8.81 -16.08
CA THR A 307 -2.84 -7.80 -17.15
C THR A 307 -1.86 -6.68 -16.91
N PHE A 308 -1.62 -6.32 -15.62
CA PHE A 308 -0.84 -5.14 -15.25
C PHE A 308 0.36 -5.48 -14.37
N LYS A 309 1.39 -4.65 -14.44
CA LYS A 309 2.53 -4.64 -13.55
C LYS A 309 2.68 -3.26 -12.92
N SER A 310 2.73 -3.21 -11.60
CA SER A 310 3.17 -2.04 -10.84
C SER A 310 4.64 -2.22 -10.46
N PHE A 311 5.47 -1.22 -10.69
CA PHE A 311 6.91 -1.31 -10.46
C PHE A 311 7.54 0.06 -10.23
N LEU A 312 8.64 0.08 -9.49
CA LEU A 312 9.52 1.25 -9.41
C LEU A 312 10.51 1.23 -10.57
N PRO A 313 10.60 2.30 -11.38
CA PRO A 313 11.61 2.40 -12.43
C PRO A 313 13.02 2.37 -11.84
N VAL A 314 13.84 1.45 -12.33
CA VAL A 314 15.26 1.33 -12.05
C VAL A 314 16.06 1.47 -13.34
N LEU A 315 17.36 1.74 -13.25
CA LEU A 315 18.22 1.74 -14.44
C LEU A 315 18.31 0.31 -15.00
N PRO A 316 18.11 0.12 -16.31
CA PRO A 316 18.07 -1.22 -16.91
C PRO A 316 19.47 -1.90 -16.97
N ALA A 317 20.52 -1.17 -16.68
CA ALA A 317 21.88 -1.65 -16.57
C ALA A 317 22.69 -0.72 -15.64
N PRO A 318 23.82 -1.17 -15.07
CA PRO A 318 24.72 -0.29 -14.34
C PRO A 318 25.20 0.87 -15.20
N VAL A 319 25.02 2.08 -14.73
CA VAL A 319 25.39 3.32 -15.43
C VAL A 319 26.33 4.13 -14.55
N SER A 320 27.29 4.83 -15.17
CA SER A 320 28.20 5.71 -14.46
C SER A 320 28.30 7.07 -15.16
N ALA A 321 28.25 8.15 -14.38
CA ALA A 321 28.44 9.51 -14.87
C ALA A 321 29.91 9.86 -14.96
N PRO A 322 30.37 10.58 -16.02
CA PRO A 322 31.75 11.04 -16.13
C PRO A 322 32.03 12.15 -15.10
N VAL A 323 33.17 12.03 -14.41
CA VAL A 323 33.64 13.01 -13.43
C VAL A 323 35.08 13.44 -13.74
N PHE A 324 35.41 14.68 -13.43
CA PHE A 324 36.70 15.26 -13.82
C PHE A 324 37.50 15.75 -12.62
N GLY A 325 38.82 15.52 -12.68
CA GLY A 325 39.71 15.97 -11.61
C GLY A 325 39.63 15.20 -10.31
N CYS A 326 39.02 14.01 -10.36
CA CYS A 326 38.90 13.06 -9.26
C CYS A 326 39.91 11.91 -9.38
N THR A 327 40.00 11.06 -8.36
CA THR A 327 40.78 9.82 -8.43
C THR A 327 40.16 8.79 -9.40
N ALA A 328 38.85 8.77 -9.50
CA ALA A 328 38.07 8.02 -10.49
C ALA A 328 37.71 8.93 -11.69
N ASP A 329 37.50 8.36 -12.87
CA ASP A 329 37.06 9.07 -14.07
C ASP A 329 35.53 9.00 -14.27
N THR A 330 34.85 8.12 -13.52
CA THR A 330 33.37 7.95 -13.48
C THR A 330 32.90 7.70 -12.08
N VAL A 331 31.60 7.91 -11.81
CA VAL A 331 30.90 7.58 -10.57
C VAL A 331 29.62 6.80 -10.88
N PRO A 332 29.35 5.68 -10.20
CA PRO A 332 28.09 4.96 -10.34
C PRO A 332 26.89 5.86 -9.98
N VAL A 333 25.78 5.68 -10.70
CA VAL A 333 24.59 6.50 -10.50
C VAL A 333 23.33 5.65 -10.31
N ALA A 334 22.40 6.15 -9.51
CA ALA A 334 21.07 5.59 -9.32
C ALA A 334 19.99 6.63 -9.54
N ILE A 335 18.78 6.17 -9.84
CA ILE A 335 17.57 6.98 -9.82
C ILE A 335 17.23 7.32 -8.37
N GLN A 336 16.90 8.58 -8.08
CA GLN A 336 16.44 9.02 -6.77
C GLN A 336 14.96 9.41 -6.81
N GLY A 337 14.20 8.97 -5.79
CA GLY A 337 12.81 9.39 -5.60
C GLY A 337 11.89 8.90 -6.73
N SER A 338 12.15 7.69 -7.27
CA SER A 338 11.24 7.08 -8.23
C SER A 338 9.88 6.81 -7.59
N GLU A 339 8.82 7.09 -8.35
CA GLU A 339 7.45 6.72 -8.02
C GLU A 339 7.06 5.48 -8.83
N HIS A 340 6.12 4.69 -8.32
CA HIS A 340 5.61 3.54 -9.03
C HIS A 340 4.97 3.94 -10.37
N LEU A 341 5.14 3.07 -11.36
CA LEU A 341 4.40 3.09 -12.61
C LEU A 341 3.57 1.81 -12.69
N CYS A 342 2.34 1.92 -13.15
CA CYS A 342 1.47 0.76 -13.40
C CYS A 342 1.13 0.71 -14.89
N LEU A 343 1.54 -0.35 -15.57
CA LEU A 343 1.37 -0.50 -17.02
C LEU A 343 0.90 -1.91 -17.36
N PRO A 344 0.13 -2.07 -18.46
CA PRO A 344 -0.15 -3.39 -19.01
C PRO A 344 1.15 -4.12 -19.37
N TYR A 345 1.25 -5.41 -19.06
CA TYR A 345 2.39 -6.25 -19.46
C TYR A 345 2.68 -6.15 -20.96
N SER A 346 1.62 -6.08 -21.78
CA SER A 346 1.73 -5.92 -23.23
C SER A 346 2.39 -4.61 -23.71
N GLN A 347 2.65 -3.68 -22.80
CA GLN A 347 3.30 -2.41 -23.10
C GLN A 347 4.72 -2.30 -22.51
N LEU A 348 5.14 -3.17 -21.62
CA LEU A 348 6.43 -3.06 -20.93
C LEU A 348 7.62 -3.05 -21.92
N TYR A 349 7.54 -3.81 -23.01
CA TYR A 349 8.59 -3.84 -24.04
C TYR A 349 8.78 -2.51 -24.78
N LYS A 350 7.82 -1.58 -24.68
CA LYS A 350 7.88 -0.25 -25.28
C LYS A 350 8.57 0.79 -24.38
N LEU A 351 8.96 0.38 -23.17
CA LEU A 351 9.66 1.25 -22.24
C LEU A 351 11.06 1.58 -22.76
N SER A 352 11.45 2.83 -22.58
CA SER A 352 12.80 3.31 -22.86
C SER A 352 13.26 4.30 -21.80
N TRP A 353 14.59 4.32 -21.56
CA TRP A 353 15.25 5.21 -20.63
C TRP A 353 16.20 6.12 -21.42
N ASP A 354 16.04 7.43 -21.28
CA ASP A 354 16.94 8.44 -21.84
C ASP A 354 17.67 9.13 -20.68
N ILE A 355 18.96 8.85 -20.57
CA ILE A 355 19.81 9.30 -19.47
C ILE A 355 20.63 10.48 -19.97
N THR A 356 20.59 11.60 -19.26
CA THR A 356 21.36 12.80 -19.54
C THR A 356 22.19 13.18 -18.34
N PHE A 357 23.51 13.30 -18.50
CA PHE A 357 24.42 13.69 -17.44
C PHE A 357 24.63 15.20 -17.38
N THR A 358 24.80 15.69 -16.14
CA THR A 358 25.24 17.07 -15.89
C THR A 358 26.63 17.28 -16.44
N LYS A 359 26.80 18.32 -17.28
CA LYS A 359 28.09 18.66 -17.87
C LYS A 359 29.11 19.11 -16.84
N GLY A 360 30.34 18.67 -17.02
CA GLY A 360 31.51 19.21 -16.35
C GLY A 360 31.52 18.94 -14.82
N LEU A 361 31.02 17.82 -14.36
CA LEU A 361 31.08 17.40 -12.95
C LEU A 361 32.57 17.35 -12.52
N LYS A 362 32.95 18.21 -11.54
CA LYS A 362 34.37 18.40 -11.18
C LYS A 362 34.59 18.28 -9.67
N GLY A 363 35.72 17.73 -9.30
CA GLY A 363 36.20 17.70 -7.93
C GLY A 363 35.52 16.59 -7.10
N ALA A 364 35.70 16.62 -5.79
CA ALA A 364 35.07 15.63 -4.92
C ALA A 364 33.54 15.76 -5.00
N ILE A 365 32.87 14.69 -5.32
CA ILE A 365 31.41 14.54 -5.37
C ILE A 365 31.01 13.69 -4.18
N ALA A 366 30.05 14.12 -3.38
CA ALA A 366 29.51 13.32 -2.30
C ALA A 366 28.46 12.34 -2.83
N ALA A 367 28.26 11.21 -2.17
CA ALA A 367 27.12 10.35 -2.41
C ALA A 367 25.81 11.15 -2.27
N GLY A 368 24.81 10.88 -3.10
CA GLY A 368 23.55 11.62 -3.17
C GLY A 368 23.61 12.93 -3.96
N THR A 369 24.79 13.33 -4.49
CA THR A 369 24.89 14.54 -5.34
C THR A 369 24.16 14.32 -6.66
N PRO A 370 23.27 15.24 -7.09
CA PRO A 370 22.65 15.17 -8.42
C PRO A 370 23.69 15.27 -9.54
N VAL A 371 23.67 14.29 -10.45
CA VAL A 371 24.65 14.17 -11.55
C VAL A 371 23.99 14.07 -12.93
N GLY A 372 22.67 14.14 -12.99
CA GLY A 372 21.93 14.07 -14.25
C GLY A 372 20.43 13.82 -14.04
N SER A 373 19.78 13.40 -15.10
CA SER A 373 18.38 13.00 -15.11
C SER A 373 18.16 11.76 -15.96
N CYS A 374 17.14 10.98 -15.60
CA CYS A 374 16.65 9.84 -16.38
C CYS A 374 15.19 10.10 -16.77
N THR A 375 14.89 10.11 -18.05
CA THR A 375 13.51 10.17 -18.58
C THR A 375 13.08 8.75 -18.92
N VAL A 376 12.03 8.28 -18.28
CA VAL A 376 11.36 7.01 -18.62
C VAL A 376 10.23 7.34 -19.58
N SER A 377 10.20 6.67 -20.74
CA SER A 377 9.20 6.91 -21.79
C SER A 377 8.52 5.61 -22.20
N LEU A 378 7.27 5.70 -22.63
CA LEU A 378 6.50 4.62 -23.22
C LEU A 378 6.23 4.98 -24.70
N ASP A 379 6.67 4.15 -25.61
CA ASP A 379 6.53 4.36 -27.07
C ASP A 379 7.01 5.77 -27.51
N GLY A 380 8.10 6.25 -26.89
CA GLY A 380 8.69 7.56 -27.13
C GLY A 380 8.02 8.74 -26.42
N SER A 381 6.89 8.53 -25.75
CA SER A 381 6.21 9.56 -24.95
C SER A 381 6.72 9.53 -23.50
N PRO A 382 7.20 10.66 -22.94
CA PRO A 382 7.69 10.71 -21.58
C PRO A 382 6.58 10.35 -20.56
N LEU A 383 6.87 9.41 -19.66
CA LEU A 383 6.02 9.07 -18.50
C LEU A 383 6.47 9.82 -17.25
N ALA A 384 7.79 9.81 -16.99
CA ALA A 384 8.37 10.42 -15.81
C ALA A 384 9.81 10.85 -16.04
N ILE A 385 10.28 11.82 -15.26
CA ILE A 385 11.66 12.31 -15.25
C ILE A 385 12.17 12.26 -13.82
N TYR A 386 13.23 11.51 -13.59
CA TYR A 386 13.83 11.30 -12.29
C TYR A 386 15.24 11.90 -12.20
N PRO A 387 15.64 12.49 -11.07
CA PRO A 387 17.04 12.87 -10.85
C PRO A 387 17.92 11.62 -10.75
N LEU A 388 19.11 11.71 -11.34
CA LEU A 388 20.18 10.75 -11.14
C LEU A 388 21.15 11.30 -10.09
N VAL A 389 21.51 10.48 -9.11
CA VAL A 389 22.45 10.82 -8.05
C VAL A 389 23.65 9.89 -8.05
N ALA A 390 24.78 10.38 -7.59
CA ALA A 390 25.95 9.57 -7.35
C ALA A 390 25.68 8.56 -6.21
N GLU A 391 25.88 7.27 -6.44
CA GLU A 391 25.72 6.24 -5.40
C GLU A 391 26.85 6.30 -4.38
N GLU A 392 28.05 6.67 -4.83
CA GLU A 392 29.26 6.75 -4.02
C GLU A 392 29.91 8.12 -4.13
N GLY A 393 30.70 8.46 -3.11
CA GLY A 393 31.50 9.67 -3.15
C GLY A 393 32.79 9.49 -3.96
N THR A 394 33.25 10.55 -4.62
CA THR A 394 34.56 10.59 -5.27
C THR A 394 35.56 11.44 -4.49
N VAL A 395 36.84 11.10 -4.60
CA VAL A 395 37.92 11.82 -3.93
C VAL A 395 38.68 12.70 -4.97
N ARG A 396 39.12 13.89 -4.53
CA ARG A 396 39.91 14.78 -5.39
C ARG A 396 41.18 14.10 -5.87
N GLY A 397 41.43 14.20 -7.15
CA GLY A 397 42.67 13.74 -7.75
C GLY A 397 43.87 14.67 -7.50
N SER A 398 45.07 14.25 -7.95
CA SER A 398 46.28 15.05 -7.89
C SER A 398 46.11 16.39 -8.63
N LEU A 399 47.03 17.34 -8.38
CA LEU A 399 47.00 18.66 -9.07
C LEU A 399 47.02 18.51 -10.60
N TRP A 400 47.75 17.54 -11.13
CA TRP A 400 47.78 17.26 -12.56
C TRP A 400 46.45 16.72 -13.08
N ARG A 401 45.82 15.77 -12.38
CA ARG A 401 44.48 15.28 -12.72
C ARG A 401 43.44 16.40 -12.67
N ARG A 402 43.51 17.29 -11.72
CA ARG A 402 42.62 18.45 -11.59
C ARG A 402 42.78 19.42 -12.76
N PHE A 403 44.01 19.73 -13.17
CA PHE A 403 44.28 20.61 -14.30
C PHE A 403 43.79 20.00 -15.61
N THR A 404 44.20 18.78 -15.93
CA THR A 404 43.78 18.06 -17.14
C THR A 404 42.28 17.78 -17.16
N GLY A 405 41.69 17.44 -15.99
CA GLY A 405 40.26 17.26 -15.81
C GLY A 405 39.46 18.53 -16.09
N SER A 406 39.96 19.70 -15.69
CA SER A 406 39.32 20.97 -15.99
C SER A 406 39.25 21.27 -17.48
N ILE A 407 40.31 20.96 -18.23
CA ILE A 407 40.34 21.12 -19.68
C ILE A 407 39.36 20.15 -20.35
N LYS A 408 39.37 18.88 -19.98
CA LYS A 408 38.43 17.86 -20.49
C LYS A 408 36.97 18.24 -20.25
N ALA A 409 36.66 18.73 -19.06
CA ALA A 409 35.30 19.16 -18.69
C ALA A 409 34.78 20.33 -19.54
N MET A 410 35.65 21.27 -19.96
CA MET A 410 35.27 22.37 -20.86
C MET A 410 34.91 21.87 -22.28
N GLY A 411 35.57 20.79 -22.73
CA GLY A 411 35.32 20.19 -24.05
C GLY A 411 34.24 19.13 -24.07
N GLN A 412 33.62 18.80 -22.94
CA GLN A 412 32.63 17.73 -22.86
C GLN A 412 31.37 18.07 -23.68
N LYS A 413 31.05 17.21 -24.62
CA LYS A 413 29.73 17.23 -25.30
C LYS A 413 28.65 16.69 -24.32
N PRO A 414 27.38 17.06 -24.54
CA PRO A 414 26.31 16.39 -23.82
C PRO A 414 26.38 14.89 -24.04
N GLU A 415 26.47 14.13 -22.98
CA GLU A 415 26.49 12.67 -23.04
C GLU A 415 25.07 12.19 -22.64
N SER A 416 24.42 11.49 -23.54
CA SER A 416 23.15 10.84 -23.32
C SER A 416 23.27 9.36 -23.65
N LEU A 417 22.66 8.53 -22.82
CA LEU A 417 22.58 7.09 -23.04
C LEU A 417 21.10 6.74 -23.19
N LYS A 418 20.82 5.91 -24.20
CA LYS A 418 19.45 5.41 -24.43
C LYS A 418 19.43 3.91 -24.24
N PHE A 419 18.47 3.46 -23.45
CA PHE A 419 18.17 2.05 -23.27
C PHE A 419 16.74 1.79 -23.72
N SER A 420 16.50 0.66 -24.31
CA SER A 420 15.15 0.16 -24.60
C SER A 420 15.10 -1.33 -24.23
N LEU A 421 13.96 -1.78 -23.74
CA LEU A 421 13.69 -3.19 -23.56
C LEU A 421 13.45 -3.80 -24.96
N ALA A 422 14.53 -3.99 -25.72
CA ALA A 422 14.42 -4.61 -27.04
C ALA A 422 14.24 -6.12 -26.88
N PHE A 423 13.20 -6.67 -27.50
CA PHE A 423 13.12 -8.13 -27.68
C PHE A 423 14.33 -8.65 -28.45
N PRO A 424 14.97 -9.74 -28.02
CA PRO A 424 15.73 -10.53 -28.93
C PRO A 424 14.74 -11.05 -30.02
N ARG A 425 15.01 -10.71 -31.26
CA ARG A 425 14.28 -11.19 -32.43
C ARG A 425 14.46 -12.71 -32.57
#